data_423a2516a2b008ebcc096bb21002af01
#
_entry.id   423a2516a2b008ebcc096bb21002af01
#
_cell.length_a   1.000
_cell.length_b   1.000
_cell.length_c   1.000
_cell.angle_alpha   90.00
_cell.angle_beta   90.00
_cell.angle_gamma   90.00
#
_symmetry.space_group_name_H-M   'P 1'
#
loop_
_entity.id
_entity.type
_entity.pdbx_description
1 polymer ?
#
loop_
_entity_poly.entity_id
_entity_poly.type
_entity_poly.pdbx_seq_one_letter_code
_entity_poly.pdbx_strand_id
1 'polypeptide(L)'
;MEEIEIRNAAINDIGHIMEIEHESFCETVCEDRSVFLDRILTFPDGFLVLEVDGQVCGYISSEIWNYLEEIKEDMFNLNHSISKLHMVAGSELYISSIGILKKHRGKGYGKLLFSELSRRTTEKYSISSMILLVSVQWTAAKNIYEKNGFEEAGRIHRFFDDETHSDAIVMRKYL
;
A
#
# COMPACT_ATOMS: atom_id res chain seq x y z
N MET A 1 -18.77 -5.76 -21.30
CA MET A 1 -17.38 -5.35 -20.94
C MET A 1 -17.44 -4.83 -19.52
N GLU A 2 -16.56 -5.30 -18.63
CA GLU A 2 -16.53 -4.76 -17.26
C GLU A 2 -16.15 -3.27 -17.30
N GLU A 3 -16.92 -2.43 -16.64
CA GLU A 3 -16.59 -1.01 -16.47
C GLU A 3 -15.64 -0.87 -15.28
N ILE A 4 -14.44 -0.33 -15.51
CA ILE A 4 -13.40 -0.17 -14.48
C ILE A 4 -13.18 1.32 -14.23
N GLU A 5 -13.28 1.73 -12.97
CA GLU A 5 -13.00 3.09 -12.53
C GLU A 5 -11.98 3.07 -11.38
N ILE A 6 -11.04 4.03 -11.39
CA ILE A 6 -10.12 4.27 -10.26
C ILE A 6 -10.32 5.71 -9.81
N ARG A 7 -10.67 5.86 -8.55
CA ARG A 7 -10.91 7.15 -7.92
C ARG A 7 -10.29 7.24 -6.52
N ASN A 8 -10.26 8.43 -5.96
CA ASN A 8 -9.86 8.60 -4.57
C ASN A 8 -10.86 7.89 -3.66
N ALA A 9 -10.33 7.26 -2.60
CA ALA A 9 -11.16 6.68 -1.56
C ALA A 9 -11.92 7.77 -0.79
N ALA A 10 -13.16 7.48 -0.44
CA ALA A 10 -14.01 8.31 0.41
C ALA A 10 -14.31 7.59 1.73
N ILE A 11 -14.72 8.33 2.75
CA ILE A 11 -15.08 7.77 4.06
C ILE A 11 -16.12 6.65 3.93
N ASN A 12 -17.06 6.79 3.01
CA ASN A 12 -18.11 5.80 2.78
C ASN A 12 -17.59 4.46 2.20
N ASP A 13 -16.38 4.43 1.65
CA ASP A 13 -15.76 3.21 1.13
C ASP A 13 -15.18 2.31 2.23
N ILE A 14 -15.09 2.82 3.46
CA ILE A 14 -14.39 2.13 4.54
C ILE A 14 -14.87 0.70 4.79
N GLY A 15 -16.17 0.43 4.65
CA GLY A 15 -16.72 -0.91 4.79
C GLY A 15 -16.14 -1.89 3.77
N HIS A 16 -16.08 -1.48 2.51
CA HIS A 16 -15.51 -2.29 1.42
C HIS A 16 -13.98 -2.43 1.56
N ILE A 17 -13.29 -1.36 1.97
CA ILE A 17 -11.84 -1.40 2.22
C ILE A 17 -11.53 -2.43 3.31
N MET A 18 -12.27 -2.43 4.42
CA MET A 18 -12.07 -3.40 5.51
C MET A 18 -12.40 -4.84 5.08
N GLU A 19 -13.42 -5.04 4.24
CA GLU A 19 -13.71 -6.35 3.66
C GLU A 19 -12.53 -6.86 2.83
N ILE A 20 -11.96 -6.01 1.96
CA ILE A 20 -10.80 -6.34 1.14
C ILE A 20 -9.58 -6.65 2.01
N GLU A 21 -9.33 -5.84 3.04
CA GLU A 21 -8.24 -6.02 4.01
C GLU A 21 -8.32 -7.40 4.69
N HIS A 22 -9.46 -7.73 5.27
CA HIS A 22 -9.68 -9.02 5.96
C HIS A 22 -9.61 -10.23 5.02
N GLU A 23 -9.97 -10.05 3.76
CA GLU A 23 -9.84 -11.12 2.76
C GLU A 23 -8.41 -11.27 2.24
N SER A 24 -7.61 -10.20 2.31
CA SER A 24 -6.25 -10.15 1.76
C SER A 24 -5.18 -10.60 2.75
N PHE A 25 -5.39 -10.37 4.05
CA PHE A 25 -4.38 -10.59 5.09
C PHE A 25 -4.95 -11.39 6.25
N CYS A 26 -4.07 -12.09 7.00
CA CYS A 26 -4.48 -12.74 8.24
C CYS A 26 -4.82 -11.68 9.31
N GLU A 27 -5.64 -12.06 10.29
CA GLU A 27 -6.19 -11.16 11.30
C GLU A 27 -5.11 -10.36 12.04
N THR A 28 -3.98 -10.98 12.36
CA THR A 28 -2.87 -10.34 13.08
C THR A 28 -2.07 -9.34 12.25
N VAL A 29 -2.23 -9.36 10.93
CA VAL A 29 -1.57 -8.45 9.98
C VAL A 29 -2.52 -7.34 9.52
N CYS A 30 -3.83 -7.56 9.60
CA CYS A 30 -4.82 -6.55 9.28
C CYS A 30 -4.67 -5.30 10.15
N GLU A 31 -4.73 -4.13 9.51
CA GLU A 31 -4.73 -2.86 10.24
C GLU A 31 -6.14 -2.41 10.61
N ASP A 32 -6.23 -1.56 11.64
CA ASP A 32 -7.49 -1.12 12.20
C ASP A 32 -8.26 -0.18 11.27
N ARG A 33 -9.58 -0.24 11.33
CA ARG A 33 -10.49 0.65 10.59
C ARG A 33 -10.16 2.13 10.78
N SER A 34 -9.83 2.55 12.00
CA SER A 34 -9.48 3.93 12.32
C SER A 34 -8.22 4.41 11.59
N VAL A 35 -7.25 3.52 11.38
CA VAL A 35 -6.01 3.81 10.63
C VAL A 35 -6.33 4.12 9.16
N PHE A 36 -7.20 3.33 8.53
CA PHE A 36 -7.64 3.59 7.16
C PHE A 36 -8.44 4.89 7.03
N LEU A 37 -9.31 5.20 7.99
CA LEU A 37 -10.04 6.48 8.02
C LEU A 37 -9.08 7.67 8.11
N ASP A 38 -8.08 7.59 9.00
CA ASP A 38 -7.06 8.63 9.14
C ASP A 38 -6.26 8.82 7.84
N ARG A 39 -5.93 7.74 7.14
CA ARG A 39 -5.25 7.81 5.83
C ARG A 39 -6.09 8.50 4.77
N ILE A 40 -7.37 8.18 4.68
CA ILE A 40 -8.30 8.83 3.74
C ILE A 40 -8.40 10.33 4.02
N LEU A 41 -8.49 10.73 5.29
CA LEU A 41 -8.62 12.13 5.69
C LEU A 41 -7.32 12.92 5.56
N THR A 42 -6.18 12.32 5.91
CA THR A 42 -4.88 13.01 5.95
C THR A 42 -4.26 13.13 4.56
N PHE A 43 -4.34 12.09 3.76
CA PHE A 43 -3.73 12.06 2.41
C PHE A 43 -4.66 11.43 1.38
N PRO A 44 -5.77 12.10 1.03
CA PRO A 44 -6.74 11.56 0.08
C PRO A 44 -6.17 11.27 -1.31
N ASP A 45 -5.18 12.04 -1.78
CA ASP A 45 -4.52 11.80 -3.07
C ASP A 45 -3.68 10.51 -3.08
N GLY A 46 -3.28 10.04 -1.92
CA GLY A 46 -2.51 8.81 -1.75
C GLY A 46 -3.35 7.57 -1.46
N PHE A 47 -4.67 7.68 -1.52
CA PHE A 47 -5.57 6.56 -1.24
C PHE A 47 -6.59 6.39 -2.37
N LEU A 48 -6.44 5.32 -3.15
CA LEU A 48 -7.30 5.02 -4.29
C LEU A 48 -8.11 3.75 -4.06
N VAL A 49 -9.30 3.72 -4.62
CA VAL A 49 -10.13 2.51 -4.77
C VAL A 49 -10.34 2.20 -6.25
N LEU A 50 -10.47 0.92 -6.55
CA LEU A 50 -10.82 0.41 -7.86
C LEU A 50 -12.23 -0.18 -7.82
N GLU A 51 -13.08 0.30 -8.70
CA GLU A 51 -14.44 -0.21 -8.90
C GLU A 51 -14.52 -1.04 -10.19
N VAL A 52 -15.33 -2.08 -10.13
CA VAL A 52 -15.75 -2.86 -11.30
C VAL A 52 -17.26 -2.89 -11.29
N ASP A 53 -17.86 -2.39 -12.37
CA ASP A 53 -19.33 -2.27 -12.51
C ASP A 53 -19.98 -1.58 -11.29
N GLY A 54 -19.33 -0.51 -10.78
CA GLY A 54 -19.79 0.30 -9.66
C GLY A 54 -19.59 -0.33 -8.26
N GLN A 55 -18.86 -1.44 -8.16
CA GLN A 55 -18.53 -2.08 -6.88
C GLN A 55 -17.04 -1.94 -6.56
N VAL A 56 -16.71 -1.42 -5.38
CA VAL A 56 -15.33 -1.36 -4.89
C VAL A 56 -14.80 -2.77 -4.68
N CYS A 57 -13.73 -3.12 -5.38
CA CYS A 57 -13.12 -4.45 -5.33
C CYS A 57 -11.60 -4.45 -5.11
N GLY A 58 -11.00 -3.26 -5.01
CA GLY A 58 -9.59 -3.10 -4.71
C GLY A 58 -9.29 -1.74 -4.10
N TYR A 59 -8.19 -1.64 -3.37
CA TYR A 59 -7.67 -0.38 -2.85
C TYR A 59 -6.15 -0.38 -2.83
N ILE A 60 -5.57 0.82 -2.78
CA ILE A 60 -4.16 1.07 -2.49
C ILE A 60 -4.05 2.32 -1.62
N SER A 61 -3.22 2.26 -0.58
CA SER A 61 -2.94 3.40 0.30
C SER A 61 -1.45 3.70 0.37
N SER A 62 -1.13 4.97 0.60
CA SER A 62 0.24 5.46 0.65
C SER A 62 0.41 6.66 1.56
N GLU A 63 1.66 6.95 1.88
CA GLU A 63 2.11 8.14 2.61
C GLU A 63 3.32 8.73 1.91
N ILE A 64 3.56 10.01 2.06
CA ILE A 64 4.82 10.63 1.63
C ILE A 64 5.72 10.75 2.85
N TRP A 65 6.94 10.23 2.75
CA TRP A 65 7.96 10.30 3.79
C TRP A 65 9.16 11.14 3.34
N ASN A 66 9.90 11.65 4.31
CA ASN A 66 11.24 12.11 4.04
C ASN A 66 12.11 10.89 3.66
N TYR A 67 12.86 11.02 2.57
CA TYR A 67 13.81 9.97 2.20
C TYR A 67 14.88 9.81 3.28
N LEU A 68 15.11 8.57 3.70
CA LEU A 68 16.18 8.17 4.61
C LEU A 68 16.95 7.03 3.95
N GLU A 69 18.26 7.18 3.83
CA GLU A 69 19.13 6.10 3.31
C GLU A 69 19.09 4.90 4.26
N GLU A 70 19.21 5.16 5.57
CA GLU A 70 19.07 4.14 6.61
C GLU A 70 17.61 3.81 6.88
N ILE A 71 17.28 2.52 6.82
CA ILE A 71 15.93 2.02 7.10
C ILE A 71 15.65 2.09 8.60
N LYS A 72 14.60 2.82 8.98
CA LYS A 72 14.09 2.87 10.35
C LYS A 72 12.88 1.96 10.48
N GLU A 73 13.07 0.85 11.17
CA GLU A 73 12.08 -0.22 11.29
C GLU A 73 10.76 0.24 11.90
N ASP A 74 10.81 1.14 12.89
CA ASP A 74 9.63 1.66 13.60
C ASP A 74 8.68 2.49 12.71
N MET A 75 9.16 3.04 11.59
CA MET A 75 8.30 3.74 10.62
C MET A 75 7.30 2.81 9.95
N PHE A 76 7.60 1.51 9.86
CA PHE A 76 6.76 0.51 9.21
C PHE A 76 5.77 -0.20 10.14
N ASN A 77 5.74 0.15 11.43
CA ASN A 77 4.86 -0.51 12.38
C ASN A 77 3.40 -0.49 11.90
N LEU A 78 2.74 -1.65 12.01
CA LEU A 78 1.30 -1.75 11.74
C LEU A 78 0.54 -0.78 12.66
N ASN A 79 -0.54 -0.22 12.16
CA ASN A 79 -1.37 0.76 12.86
C ASN A 79 -0.63 2.08 13.23
N HIS A 80 0.52 2.37 12.62
CA HIS A 80 1.16 3.66 12.86
C HIS A 80 0.26 4.81 12.39
N SER A 81 0.36 5.95 13.06
CA SER A 81 -0.42 7.14 12.71
C SER A 81 0.20 7.86 11.51
N ILE A 82 -0.59 7.98 10.44
CA ILE A 82 -0.17 8.75 9.25
C ILE A 82 0.19 10.19 9.59
N SER A 83 -0.49 10.80 10.55
CA SER A 83 -0.24 12.19 10.94
C SER A 83 1.13 12.43 11.53
N LYS A 84 1.82 11.37 12.00
CA LYS A 84 3.18 11.45 12.56
C LYS A 84 4.28 11.31 11.53
N LEU A 85 4.01 10.60 10.43
CA LEU A 85 5.03 10.22 9.44
C LEU A 85 4.85 10.90 8.08
N HIS A 86 3.60 11.22 7.71
CA HIS A 86 3.30 11.83 6.42
C HIS A 86 3.81 13.26 6.34
N MET A 87 4.64 13.53 5.33
CA MET A 87 5.27 14.82 5.07
C MET A 87 5.05 15.21 3.61
N VAL A 88 4.14 16.15 3.35
CA VAL A 88 3.81 16.60 1.96
C VAL A 88 5.04 17.04 1.15
N ALA A 89 6.03 17.63 1.83
CA ALA A 89 7.30 18.05 1.21
C ALA A 89 8.35 16.92 1.14
N GLY A 90 8.02 15.71 1.57
CA GLY A 90 8.89 14.54 1.45
C GLY A 90 9.09 14.10 0.00
N SER A 91 10.02 13.20 -0.22
CA SER A 91 10.40 12.75 -1.56
C SER A 91 10.29 11.23 -1.77
N GLU A 92 9.84 10.49 -0.77
CA GLU A 92 9.64 9.04 -0.87
C GLU A 92 8.17 8.67 -0.64
N LEU A 93 7.57 7.94 -1.60
CA LEU A 93 6.22 7.43 -1.47
C LEU A 93 6.26 6.05 -0.80
N TYR A 94 5.73 5.95 0.41
CA TYR A 94 5.53 4.67 1.09
C TYR A 94 4.18 4.08 0.69
N ILE A 95 4.20 2.90 0.06
CA ILE A 95 3.00 2.12 -0.23
C ILE A 95 2.66 1.30 1.03
N SER A 96 1.67 1.76 1.77
CA SER A 96 1.35 1.20 3.09
C SER A 96 0.49 -0.07 3.01
N SER A 97 -0.41 -0.16 2.04
CA SER A 97 -1.22 -1.36 1.82
C SER A 97 -1.81 -1.39 0.42
N ILE A 98 -2.04 -2.59 -0.10
CA ILE A 98 -2.77 -2.84 -1.34
C ILE A 98 -3.54 -4.16 -1.21
N GLY A 99 -4.80 -4.16 -1.60
CA GLY A 99 -5.65 -5.34 -1.57
C GLY A 99 -6.60 -5.40 -2.75
N ILE A 100 -6.88 -6.63 -3.21
CA ILE A 100 -7.88 -6.94 -4.25
C ILE A 100 -8.72 -8.11 -3.75
N LEU A 101 -10.04 -8.01 -3.83
CA LEU A 101 -10.97 -9.10 -3.52
C LEU A 101 -10.60 -10.36 -4.30
N LYS A 102 -10.65 -11.53 -3.66
CA LYS A 102 -10.21 -12.83 -4.25
C LYS A 102 -10.83 -13.08 -5.62
N LYS A 103 -12.14 -12.82 -5.75
CA LYS A 103 -12.89 -13.03 -7.01
C LYS A 103 -12.41 -12.16 -8.19
N HIS A 104 -11.65 -11.11 -7.89
CA HIS A 104 -11.13 -10.15 -8.88
C HIS A 104 -9.61 -10.24 -9.08
N ARG A 105 -8.92 -11.16 -8.38
CA ARG A 105 -7.47 -11.36 -8.55
C ARG A 105 -7.13 -11.99 -9.90
N GLY A 106 -5.89 -11.83 -10.32
CA GLY A 106 -5.38 -12.36 -11.59
C GLY A 106 -5.77 -11.56 -12.83
N LYS A 107 -6.56 -10.48 -12.67
CA LYS A 107 -7.01 -9.61 -13.78
C LYS A 107 -6.11 -8.38 -13.99
N GLY A 108 -5.03 -8.23 -13.23
CA GLY A 108 -4.11 -7.09 -13.33
C GLY A 108 -4.53 -5.83 -12.57
N TYR A 109 -5.59 -5.88 -11.77
CA TYR A 109 -6.14 -4.70 -11.07
C TYR A 109 -5.17 -4.10 -10.04
N GLY A 110 -4.38 -4.92 -9.35
CA GLY A 110 -3.32 -4.42 -8.47
C GLY A 110 -2.29 -3.59 -9.21
N LYS A 111 -1.89 -4.02 -10.42
CA LYS A 111 -0.98 -3.26 -11.27
C LYS A 111 -1.61 -1.94 -11.74
N LEU A 112 -2.89 -1.93 -12.08
CA LEU A 112 -3.61 -0.71 -12.46
C LEU A 112 -3.65 0.30 -11.31
N LEU A 113 -4.02 -0.14 -10.09
CA LEU A 113 -4.01 0.70 -8.88
C LEU A 113 -2.63 1.28 -8.61
N PHE A 114 -1.61 0.44 -8.64
CA PHE A 114 -0.23 0.87 -8.39
C PHE A 114 0.25 1.89 -9.44
N SER A 115 0.02 1.64 -10.72
CA SER A 115 0.41 2.54 -11.81
C SER A 115 -0.31 3.88 -11.72
N GLU A 116 -1.60 3.87 -11.41
CA GLU A 116 -2.39 5.10 -11.31
C GLU A 116 -2.00 5.93 -10.07
N LEU A 117 -1.76 5.28 -8.92
CA LEU A 117 -1.24 5.96 -7.74
C LEU A 117 0.13 6.60 -8.03
N SER A 118 1.05 5.83 -8.62
CA SER A 118 2.38 6.31 -9.00
C SER A 118 2.30 7.53 -9.90
N ARG A 119 1.50 7.46 -10.97
CA ARG A 119 1.30 8.56 -11.90
C ARG A 119 0.76 9.81 -11.21
N ARG A 120 -0.34 9.69 -10.46
CA ARG A 120 -0.99 10.84 -9.78
C ARG A 120 -0.08 11.50 -8.76
N THR A 121 0.64 10.70 -7.98
CA THR A 121 1.52 11.23 -6.92
C THR A 121 2.79 11.87 -7.48
N THR A 122 3.41 11.29 -8.49
CA THR A 122 4.60 11.88 -9.13
C THR A 122 4.30 13.14 -9.95
N GLU A 123 3.09 13.27 -10.51
CA GLU A 123 2.65 14.49 -11.18
C GLU A 123 2.40 15.66 -10.21
N LYS A 124 1.98 15.37 -9.00
CA LYS A 124 1.53 16.38 -8.03
C LYS A 124 2.55 16.70 -6.95
N TYR A 125 3.40 15.74 -6.59
CA TYR A 125 4.36 15.82 -5.49
C TYR A 125 5.79 15.54 -5.99
N SER A 126 6.79 16.01 -5.24
CA SER A 126 8.22 15.83 -5.61
C SER A 126 8.74 14.45 -5.22
N ILE A 127 8.10 13.39 -5.70
CA ILE A 127 8.47 12.00 -5.40
C ILE A 127 9.64 11.58 -6.28
N SER A 128 10.72 11.09 -5.67
CA SER A 128 11.92 10.57 -6.33
C SER A 128 12.20 9.10 -6.04
N SER A 129 11.51 8.51 -5.06
CA SER A 129 11.61 7.10 -4.74
C SER A 129 10.30 6.55 -4.18
N MET A 130 10.17 5.23 -4.24
CA MET A 130 9.05 4.48 -3.64
C MET A 130 9.61 3.40 -2.74
N ILE A 131 8.96 3.15 -1.61
CA ILE A 131 9.32 2.13 -0.63
C ILE A 131 8.09 1.34 -0.19
N LEU A 132 8.27 0.07 0.06
CA LEU A 132 7.22 -0.83 0.57
C LEU A 132 7.81 -1.98 1.38
N LEU A 133 6.95 -2.66 2.13
CA LEU A 133 7.24 -3.93 2.77
C LEU A 133 6.56 -5.08 2.05
N VAL A 134 7.24 -6.22 2.01
CA VAL A 134 6.66 -7.51 1.60
C VAL A 134 7.14 -8.60 2.54
N SER A 135 6.25 -9.51 2.95
CA SER A 135 6.65 -10.68 3.72
C SER A 135 7.50 -11.62 2.87
N VAL A 136 8.50 -12.24 3.48
CA VAL A 136 9.27 -13.33 2.84
C VAL A 136 8.37 -14.49 2.36
N GLN A 137 7.16 -14.62 2.94
CA GLN A 137 6.15 -15.60 2.54
C GLN A 137 5.39 -15.22 1.27
N TRP A 138 5.38 -13.95 0.90
CA TRP A 138 4.60 -13.42 -0.23
C TRP A 138 5.44 -13.37 -1.51
N THR A 139 5.93 -14.53 -1.94
CA THR A 139 6.86 -14.64 -3.08
C THR A 139 6.29 -14.11 -4.40
N ALA A 140 5.00 -14.32 -4.65
CA ALA A 140 4.34 -13.79 -5.84
C ALA A 140 4.32 -12.26 -5.86
N ALA A 141 4.02 -11.61 -4.73
CA ALA A 141 4.05 -10.14 -4.60
C ALA A 141 5.48 -9.60 -4.78
N LYS A 142 6.46 -10.21 -4.12
CA LYS A 142 7.88 -9.84 -4.26
C LYS A 142 8.32 -9.88 -5.73
N ASN A 143 8.02 -10.95 -6.45
CA ASN A 143 8.34 -11.10 -7.87
C ASN A 143 7.71 -10.01 -8.74
N ILE A 144 6.47 -9.59 -8.43
CA ILE A 144 5.80 -8.48 -9.13
C ILE A 144 6.55 -7.17 -8.90
N TYR A 145 6.94 -6.88 -7.66
CA TYR A 145 7.69 -5.66 -7.34
C TYR A 145 9.07 -5.65 -8.00
N GLU A 146 9.81 -6.75 -7.97
CA GLU A 146 11.11 -6.88 -8.65
C GLU A 146 10.99 -6.61 -10.16
N LYS A 147 9.98 -7.17 -10.82
CA LYS A 147 9.69 -6.92 -12.25
C LYS A 147 9.32 -5.47 -12.55
N ASN A 148 8.87 -4.72 -11.55
CA ASN A 148 8.55 -3.30 -11.67
C ASN A 148 9.69 -2.38 -11.20
N GLY A 149 10.89 -2.90 -11.00
CA GLY A 149 12.10 -2.14 -10.71
C GLY A 149 12.34 -1.86 -9.22
N PHE A 150 11.65 -2.56 -8.33
CA PHE A 150 11.98 -2.52 -6.90
C PHE A 150 13.13 -3.47 -6.60
N GLU A 151 14.01 -3.05 -5.73
CA GLU A 151 15.14 -3.84 -5.23
C GLU A 151 15.06 -3.96 -3.70
N GLU A 152 15.62 -5.03 -3.16
CA GLU A 152 15.71 -5.22 -1.72
C GLU A 152 16.65 -4.17 -1.11
N ALA A 153 16.14 -3.35 -0.19
CA ALA A 153 16.86 -2.30 0.51
C ALA A 153 17.18 -2.66 1.97
N GLY A 154 16.52 -3.66 2.53
CA GLY A 154 16.73 -4.11 3.90
C GLY A 154 15.75 -5.20 4.32
N ARG A 155 15.92 -5.68 5.54
CA ARG A 155 15.02 -6.67 6.17
C ARG A 155 14.71 -6.28 7.59
N ILE A 156 13.49 -6.59 8.04
CA ILE A 156 13.07 -6.46 9.42
C ILE A 156 12.75 -7.85 9.94
N HIS A 157 13.55 -8.32 10.88
CA HIS A 157 13.42 -9.65 11.44
C HIS A 157 12.13 -9.79 12.26
N ARG A 158 11.39 -10.89 12.03
CA ARG A 158 10.15 -11.24 12.76
C ARG A 158 9.13 -10.08 12.82
N PHE A 159 8.95 -9.38 11.71
CA PHE A 159 8.09 -8.21 11.64
C PHE A 159 6.60 -8.57 11.72
N PHE A 160 6.17 -9.58 10.95
CA PHE A 160 4.77 -9.99 10.90
C PHE A 160 4.44 -10.97 12.03
N ASP A 161 3.33 -10.70 12.71
CA ASP A 161 2.76 -11.61 13.72
C ASP A 161 1.86 -12.67 13.06
N ASP A 162 2.41 -13.36 12.07
CA ASP A 162 1.81 -14.54 11.44
C ASP A 162 2.29 -15.83 12.12
N GLU A 163 1.78 -16.98 11.68
CA GLU A 163 2.14 -18.29 12.28
C GLU A 163 3.64 -18.58 12.33
N THR A 164 4.40 -18.02 11.38
CA THR A 164 5.84 -18.23 11.25
C THR A 164 6.67 -17.08 11.80
N HIS A 165 6.05 -16.00 12.29
CA HIS A 165 6.71 -14.75 12.65
C HIS A 165 7.66 -14.28 11.53
N SER A 166 7.11 -14.15 10.32
CA SER A 166 7.91 -13.94 9.12
C SER A 166 8.63 -12.60 9.10
N ASP A 167 9.79 -12.60 8.47
CA ASP A 167 10.56 -11.38 8.21
C ASP A 167 9.85 -10.53 7.15
N ALA A 168 10.01 -9.21 7.26
CA ALA A 168 9.67 -8.28 6.20
C ALA A 168 10.90 -7.95 5.35
N ILE A 169 10.70 -7.90 4.05
CA ILE A 169 11.67 -7.38 3.10
C ILE A 169 11.25 -5.95 2.78
N VAL A 170 12.18 -5.01 3.00
CA VAL A 170 12.01 -3.62 2.57
C VAL A 170 12.45 -3.53 1.13
N MET A 171 11.57 -3.08 0.25
CA MET A 171 11.87 -2.91 -1.16
C MET A 171 11.76 -1.44 -1.54
N ARG A 172 12.72 -0.95 -2.32
CA ARG A 172 12.80 0.44 -2.77
C ARG A 172 13.02 0.52 -4.27
N LYS A 173 12.42 1.52 -4.87
CA LYS A 173 12.62 1.88 -6.27
C LYS A 173 12.93 3.35 -6.37
N TYR A 174 13.99 3.72 -7.11
CA TYR A 174 14.27 5.10 -7.51
C TYR A 174 13.58 5.40 -8.84
N LEU A 175 13.04 6.60 -8.99
CA LEU A 175 12.30 7.06 -10.16
C LEU A 175 13.18 7.86 -11.11
#